data_e6a05d851f61a020e7bb21ce7f37d1c0
#
_entry.id   e6a05d851f61a020e7bb21ce7f37d1c0
#
_cell.length_a   1.000
_cell.length_b   1.000
_cell.length_c   1.000
_cell.angle_alpha   90.00
_cell.angle_beta   90.00
_cell.angle_gamma   90.00
#
_symmetry.space_group_name_H-M   'P 1'
#
loop_
_entity.id
_entity.type
_entity.pdbx_description
1 polymer ?
#
loop_
_entity_poly.entity_id
_entity_poly.type
_entity_poly.pdbx_seq_one_letter_code
_entity_poly.pdbx_strand_id
1 'polypeptide(L)'
;QSGATAVAQSDVSADVQSDVSADVQIGDSGDIPEAASDSSSDDAADTSYDPSKQTAQAEELPDAPDFTLTDQYGNEHTLSEYKGKTVFLNFWATWCGPCKMEMPDIQALYEEYEENSGDLIVLGVANPKTEEYPNNADESQEEIEAFLEENGYTYPVVMDTTGASFAAYGISSFPTTFM
;
A
#
# COMPACT_ATOMS: atom_id res chain seq x y z
N GLN A 1 -46.85 -15.30 -36.45
CA GLN A 1 -45.98 -15.17 -37.62
C GLN A 1 -44.56 -14.88 -37.18
N SER A 2 -43.74 -15.79 -37.48
CA SER A 2 -42.32 -15.97 -37.58
C SER A 2 -41.53 -14.75 -38.01
N GLY A 3 -40.33 -14.66 -37.44
CA GLY A 3 -39.29 -13.76 -37.89
C GLY A 3 -38.01 -13.97 -37.10
N ALA A 4 -37.36 -15.11 -37.34
CA ALA A 4 -35.96 -15.32 -36.93
C ALA A 4 -35.05 -14.57 -37.90
N THR A 5 -34.08 -13.83 -37.41
CA THR A 5 -32.97 -13.37 -38.20
C THR A 5 -31.68 -13.61 -37.44
N ALA A 6 -30.95 -14.61 -37.85
CA ALA A 6 -29.56 -14.88 -37.49
C ALA A 6 -28.66 -14.04 -38.41
N VAL A 7 -27.63 -13.42 -37.88
CA VAL A 7 -26.44 -12.95 -38.64
C VAL A 7 -25.23 -13.08 -37.76
N ALA A 8 -24.43 -14.02 -38.04
CA ALA A 8 -23.11 -14.11 -38.65
C ALA A 8 -21.95 -13.75 -37.68
N GLN A 9 -21.23 -14.82 -37.37
CA GLN A 9 -19.83 -14.85 -36.91
C GLN A 9 -18.92 -14.19 -37.97
N SER A 10 -17.98 -13.43 -37.53
CA SER A 10 -16.77 -13.13 -38.30
C SER A 10 -15.54 -13.43 -37.45
N ASP A 11 -14.92 -14.58 -37.78
CA ASP A 11 -13.55 -14.91 -37.45
C ASP A 11 -12.60 -13.87 -38.02
N VAL A 12 -11.69 -13.38 -37.16
CA VAL A 12 -10.46 -12.76 -37.62
C VAL A 12 -9.30 -13.34 -36.86
N SER A 13 -8.72 -14.38 -37.41
CA SER A 13 -7.37 -14.82 -37.12
C SER A 13 -6.38 -13.79 -37.69
N ALA A 14 -5.47 -13.32 -36.86
CA ALA A 14 -4.24 -12.69 -37.32
C ALA A 14 -3.08 -13.15 -36.45
N ASP A 15 -2.34 -14.11 -37.03
CA ASP A 15 -0.95 -14.44 -36.70
C ASP A 15 -0.07 -13.19 -36.82
N VAL A 16 0.66 -12.86 -35.77
CA VAL A 16 1.90 -12.08 -35.91
C VAL A 16 2.98 -12.73 -35.09
N GLN A 17 3.73 -13.61 -35.72
CA GLN A 17 5.08 -13.98 -35.33
C GLN A 17 6.01 -12.82 -35.64
N SER A 18 6.81 -12.41 -34.70
CA SER A 18 8.02 -11.63 -34.91
C SER A 18 9.10 -12.07 -33.96
N ASP A 19 9.98 -12.90 -34.47
CA ASP A 19 11.33 -13.18 -33.98
C ASP A 19 12.13 -11.87 -33.90
N VAL A 20 12.72 -11.62 -32.76
CA VAL A 20 13.89 -10.76 -32.62
C VAL A 20 14.88 -11.41 -31.69
N SER A 21 15.75 -12.21 -32.27
CA SER A 21 17.03 -12.57 -31.67
C SER A 21 17.95 -11.36 -31.73
N ALA A 22 18.44 -10.89 -30.61
CA ALA A 22 19.56 -9.99 -30.54
C ALA A 22 20.63 -10.60 -29.64
N ASP A 23 21.67 -11.14 -30.29
CA ASP A 23 22.99 -11.44 -29.77
C ASP A 23 23.57 -10.22 -29.06
N VAL A 24 23.94 -10.36 -27.78
CA VAL A 24 24.88 -9.47 -27.13
C VAL A 24 26.14 -10.23 -26.82
N GLN A 25 27.16 -9.96 -27.61
CA GLN A 25 28.52 -10.46 -27.44
C GLN A 25 29.14 -9.92 -26.15
N ILE A 26 29.73 -10.84 -25.41
CA ILE A 26 30.58 -10.58 -24.27
C ILE A 26 31.95 -10.12 -24.82
N GLY A 27 32.29 -8.88 -24.55
CA GLY A 27 33.62 -8.31 -24.80
C GLY A 27 34.51 -8.48 -23.58
N ASP A 28 35.61 -9.11 -23.85
CA ASP A 28 36.76 -9.54 -23.12
C ASP A 28 37.60 -8.39 -22.52
N SER A 29 38.16 -8.69 -21.34
CA SER A 29 39.43 -8.28 -20.74
C SER A 29 39.88 -6.81 -20.75
N GLY A 30 40.14 -6.29 -19.57
CA GLY A 30 40.92 -5.08 -19.34
C GLY A 30 41.41 -4.98 -17.91
N ASP A 31 42.65 -5.51 -17.70
CA ASP A 31 43.69 -5.17 -16.75
C ASP A 31 43.35 -4.52 -15.40
N ILE A 32 43.67 -5.27 -14.35
CA ILE A 32 43.94 -4.79 -12.99
C ILE A 32 45.44 -4.42 -12.88
N PRO A 33 45.79 -3.20 -12.48
CA PRO A 33 47.14 -2.96 -12.01
C PRO A 33 47.27 -3.27 -10.51
N GLU A 34 48.13 -4.23 -10.24
CA GLU A 34 48.74 -4.51 -8.94
C GLU A 34 49.83 -3.47 -8.68
N ALA A 35 49.88 -2.91 -7.48
CA ALA A 35 51.01 -2.44 -6.65
C ALA A 35 50.54 -1.20 -5.86
N ALA A 36 50.67 -1.14 -4.56
CA ALA A 36 51.85 -1.23 -3.74
C ALA A 36 51.43 -1.33 -2.27
N SER A 37 52.08 -2.19 -1.56
CA SER A 37 52.14 -2.24 -0.11
C SER A 37 52.80 -0.99 0.46
N ASP A 38 52.14 -0.33 1.41
CA ASP A 38 52.86 0.42 2.43
C ASP A 38 52.23 0.14 3.80
N SER A 39 53.11 -0.35 4.64
CA SER A 39 52.89 -0.70 6.03
C SER A 39 53.20 0.53 6.90
N SER A 40 52.24 0.97 7.72
CA SER A 40 52.65 1.49 9.05
C SER A 40 51.45 1.65 9.99
N SER A 41 51.59 0.97 11.10
CA SER A 41 51.33 1.32 12.50
C SER A 41 49.89 1.54 12.97
N ASP A 42 49.44 0.55 13.73
CA ASP A 42 48.93 0.67 15.10
C ASP A 42 48.09 1.89 15.43
N ASP A 43 46.77 1.70 15.44
CA ASP A 43 45.94 2.18 16.53
C ASP A 43 44.78 1.19 16.74
N ALA A 44 44.99 0.27 17.67
CA ALA A 44 43.98 -0.64 18.15
C ALA A 44 43.03 0.14 19.05
N ALA A 45 42.02 0.77 18.46
CA ALA A 45 40.82 1.17 19.19
C ALA A 45 39.99 -0.08 19.42
N ASP A 46 40.19 -0.69 20.61
CA ASP A 46 39.29 -1.68 21.19
C ASP A 46 37.87 -1.09 21.31
N THR A 47 37.07 -1.25 20.26
CA THR A 47 35.64 -1.12 20.34
C THR A 47 35.06 -2.48 20.73
N SER A 48 35.22 -2.82 22.02
CA SER A 48 34.46 -3.91 22.60
C SER A 48 33.00 -3.56 22.48
N TYR A 49 32.35 -4.15 21.48
CA TYR A 49 30.90 -4.15 21.35
C TYR A 49 30.31 -4.88 22.57
N ASP A 50 29.83 -4.11 23.53
CA ASP A 50 29.10 -4.61 24.69
C ASP A 50 27.58 -4.57 24.36
N PRO A 51 27.00 -5.73 24.01
CA PRO A 51 25.57 -5.80 23.68
C PRO A 51 24.66 -5.52 24.90
N SER A 52 25.23 -5.49 26.13
CA SER A 52 24.45 -5.20 27.35
C SER A 52 24.31 -3.69 27.63
N LYS A 53 24.99 -2.82 26.88
CA LYS A 53 24.90 -1.36 27.01
C LYS A 53 23.94 -0.68 26.04
N GLN A 54 23.33 -1.43 25.12
CA GLN A 54 22.17 -0.95 24.35
C GLN A 54 20.89 -1.19 25.17
N THR A 55 20.76 -0.57 26.33
CA THR A 55 19.46 -0.06 26.69
C THR A 55 19.21 1.10 25.71
N ALA A 56 18.70 0.76 24.51
CA ALA A 56 18.10 1.75 23.64
C ALA A 56 17.10 2.50 24.54
N GLN A 57 17.39 3.76 24.83
CA GLN A 57 16.32 4.70 25.05
C GLN A 57 15.52 4.58 23.75
N ALA A 58 14.42 3.84 23.79
CA ALA A 58 13.38 3.98 22.82
C ALA A 58 13.02 5.47 22.96
N GLU A 59 13.52 6.30 22.03
CA GLU A 59 12.96 7.63 21.83
C GLU A 59 11.49 7.31 21.61
N GLU A 60 10.65 7.72 22.54
CA GLU A 60 9.19 7.58 22.39
C GLU A 60 8.86 8.36 21.12
N LEU A 61 8.67 7.63 20.04
CA LEU A 61 8.14 8.21 18.81
C LEU A 61 6.81 8.86 19.16
N PRO A 62 6.50 10.04 18.63
CA PRO A 62 5.20 10.64 18.88
C PRO A 62 4.10 9.65 18.48
N ASP A 63 3.06 9.55 19.31
CA ASP A 63 1.89 8.75 18.98
C ASP A 63 1.33 9.19 17.60
N ALA A 64 0.86 8.22 16.81
CA ALA A 64 0.16 8.53 15.57
C ALA A 64 -1.08 9.40 15.86
N PRO A 65 -1.44 10.34 14.98
CA PRO A 65 -2.67 11.13 15.15
C PRO A 65 -3.88 10.22 15.33
N ASP A 66 -4.59 10.38 16.46
CA ASP A 66 -5.77 9.58 16.78
C ASP A 66 -6.99 10.03 15.98
N PHE A 67 -7.88 9.10 15.68
CA PHE A 67 -9.16 9.37 15.04
C PHE A 67 -10.21 8.37 15.54
N THR A 68 -11.47 8.75 15.42
CA THR A 68 -12.63 7.85 15.50
C THR A 68 -13.44 8.04 14.24
N LEU A 69 -13.50 7.01 13.39
CA LEU A 69 -14.18 7.03 12.09
C LEU A 69 -15.03 5.78 11.93
N THR A 70 -16.05 5.86 11.09
CA THR A 70 -16.98 4.76 10.81
C THR A 70 -16.61 4.08 9.50
N ASP A 71 -16.64 2.75 9.44
CA ASP A 71 -16.40 1.97 8.24
C ASP A 71 -17.66 1.82 7.36
N GLN A 72 -17.52 1.16 6.19
CA GLN A 72 -18.60 0.88 5.25
C GLN A 72 -19.72 -0.02 5.84
N TYR A 73 -19.50 -0.64 6.99
CA TYR A 73 -20.46 -1.51 7.67
C TYR A 73 -21.17 -0.80 8.85
N GLY A 74 -20.77 0.46 9.13
CA GLY A 74 -21.29 1.23 10.25
C GLY A 74 -20.62 0.96 11.60
N ASN A 75 -19.47 0.28 11.62
CA ASN A 75 -18.68 0.08 12.84
C ASN A 75 -17.75 1.27 13.06
N GLU A 76 -17.62 1.71 14.31
CA GLU A 76 -16.65 2.73 14.69
C GLU A 76 -15.28 2.11 14.95
N HIS A 77 -14.23 2.79 14.47
CA HIS A 77 -12.83 2.45 14.68
C HIS A 77 -12.10 3.64 15.27
N THR A 78 -11.60 3.47 16.51
CA THR A 78 -10.74 4.44 17.17
C THR A 78 -9.31 3.91 17.15
N LEU A 79 -8.38 4.66 16.54
CA LEU A 79 -7.02 4.16 16.33
C LEU A 79 -6.33 3.81 17.66
N SER A 80 -6.51 4.63 18.70
CA SER A 80 -5.92 4.38 20.01
C SER A 80 -6.42 3.11 20.72
N GLU A 81 -7.56 2.54 20.31
CA GLU A 81 -8.06 1.25 20.83
C GLU A 81 -7.25 0.05 20.33
N TYR A 82 -6.48 0.24 19.25
CA TYR A 82 -5.59 -0.79 18.70
C TYR A 82 -4.18 -0.76 19.31
N LYS A 83 -3.95 0.00 20.40
CA LYS A 83 -2.65 0.01 21.08
C LYS A 83 -2.22 -1.41 21.49
N GLY A 84 -0.97 -1.75 21.14
CA GLY A 84 -0.41 -3.09 21.36
C GLY A 84 -0.56 -4.04 20.16
N LYS A 85 -1.25 -3.60 19.09
CA LYS A 85 -1.33 -4.30 17.82
C LYS A 85 -0.55 -3.53 16.74
N THR A 86 -0.18 -4.22 15.67
CA THR A 86 0.31 -3.58 14.46
C THR A 86 -0.89 -3.13 13.65
N VAL A 87 -0.91 -1.86 13.20
CA VAL A 87 -1.99 -1.34 12.36
C VAL A 87 -1.42 -1.02 10.97
N PHE A 88 -1.94 -1.69 9.94
CA PHE A 88 -1.71 -1.35 8.54
C PHE A 88 -2.79 -0.33 8.14
N LEU A 89 -2.40 0.93 8.00
CA LEU A 89 -3.29 2.06 7.72
C LEU A 89 -3.01 2.58 6.31
N ASN A 90 -3.95 2.35 5.37
CA ASN A 90 -3.78 2.68 3.95
C ASN A 90 -4.74 3.81 3.54
N PHE A 91 -4.20 4.94 3.11
CA PHE A 91 -4.94 6.07 2.55
C PHE A 91 -5.00 5.94 1.03
N TRP A 92 -6.21 5.94 0.48
CA TRP A 92 -6.45 5.63 -0.93
C TRP A 92 -7.66 6.40 -1.50
N ALA A 93 -7.91 6.26 -2.81
CA ALA A 93 -9.10 6.80 -3.47
C ALA A 93 -9.55 5.91 -4.64
N THR A 94 -10.85 5.93 -4.97
CA THR A 94 -11.46 5.10 -6.03
C THR A 94 -10.89 5.38 -7.43
N TRP A 95 -10.44 6.58 -7.70
CA TRP A 95 -9.83 6.99 -8.98
C TRP A 95 -8.32 6.71 -9.05
N CYS A 96 -7.68 6.30 -7.95
CA CYS A 96 -6.24 6.08 -7.86
C CYS A 96 -5.86 4.73 -8.50
N GLY A 97 -5.23 4.75 -9.66
CA GLY A 97 -4.80 3.54 -10.37
C GLY A 97 -3.83 2.66 -9.56
N PRO A 98 -2.73 3.21 -9.01
CA PRO A 98 -1.82 2.43 -8.16
C PRO A 98 -2.50 1.82 -6.93
N CYS A 99 -3.46 2.54 -6.30
CA CYS A 99 -4.21 2.01 -5.17
C CYS A 99 -4.98 0.73 -5.55
N LYS A 100 -5.66 0.76 -6.70
CA LYS A 100 -6.40 -0.41 -7.21
C LYS A 100 -5.52 -1.62 -7.47
N MET A 101 -4.25 -1.42 -7.78
CA MET A 101 -3.31 -2.52 -8.02
C MET A 101 -2.89 -3.21 -6.72
N GLU A 102 -2.83 -2.49 -5.59
CA GLU A 102 -2.44 -3.07 -4.30
C GLU A 102 -3.62 -3.62 -3.49
N MET A 103 -4.86 -3.17 -3.75
CA MET A 103 -6.04 -3.57 -2.97
C MET A 103 -6.29 -5.09 -2.92
N PRO A 104 -6.06 -5.88 -3.99
CA PRO A 104 -6.14 -7.34 -3.88
C PRO A 104 -5.16 -7.95 -2.88
N ASP A 105 -3.94 -7.40 -2.81
CA ASP A 105 -2.93 -7.87 -1.85
C ASP A 105 -3.28 -7.43 -0.42
N ILE A 106 -3.88 -6.24 -0.25
CA ILE A 106 -4.40 -5.78 1.05
C ILE A 106 -5.56 -6.68 1.51
N GLN A 107 -6.46 -7.07 0.61
CA GLN A 107 -7.53 -8.02 0.93
C GLN A 107 -6.96 -9.38 1.37
N ALA A 108 -5.98 -9.90 0.64
CA ALA A 108 -5.31 -11.15 0.99
C ALA A 108 -4.61 -11.06 2.36
N LEU A 109 -3.95 -9.92 2.65
CA LEU A 109 -3.35 -9.67 3.96
C LEU A 109 -4.40 -9.67 5.08
N TYR A 110 -5.54 -9.03 4.86
CA TYR A 110 -6.64 -9.00 5.81
C TYR A 110 -7.17 -10.41 6.14
N GLU A 111 -7.37 -11.24 5.11
CA GLU A 111 -7.84 -12.62 5.26
C GLU A 111 -6.78 -13.51 5.93
N GLU A 112 -5.50 -13.38 5.55
CA GLU A 112 -4.39 -14.17 6.11
C GLU A 112 -4.21 -13.91 7.61
N TYR A 113 -4.44 -12.67 8.06
CA TYR A 113 -4.28 -12.26 9.45
C TYR A 113 -5.61 -12.17 10.21
N GLU A 114 -6.50 -13.15 9.96
CA GLU A 114 -7.70 -13.43 10.75
C GLU A 114 -8.71 -12.27 10.78
N GLU A 115 -8.80 -11.50 9.69
CA GLU A 115 -9.83 -10.45 9.53
C GLU A 115 -9.89 -9.48 10.72
N ASN A 116 -8.73 -8.94 11.11
CA ASN A 116 -8.54 -8.03 12.24
C ASN A 116 -8.80 -8.62 13.64
N SER A 117 -9.00 -9.92 13.76
CA SER A 117 -9.12 -10.56 15.08
C SER A 117 -7.78 -10.91 15.73
N GLY A 118 -6.68 -10.90 14.93
CA GLY A 118 -5.31 -11.15 15.38
C GLY A 118 -4.56 -9.90 15.88
N ASP A 119 -3.23 -9.99 15.78
CA ASP A 119 -2.32 -8.90 16.21
C ASP A 119 -2.09 -7.84 15.10
N LEU A 120 -2.52 -8.10 13.87
CA LEU A 120 -2.51 -7.15 12.76
C LEU A 120 -3.93 -6.63 12.53
N ILE A 121 -4.05 -5.30 12.44
CA ILE A 121 -5.27 -4.60 12.05
C ILE A 121 -5.05 -3.97 10.68
N VAL A 122 -5.90 -4.28 9.73
CA VAL A 122 -5.90 -3.70 8.38
C VAL A 122 -7.06 -2.70 8.27
N LEU A 123 -6.74 -1.44 7.99
CA LEU A 123 -7.71 -0.37 7.79
C LEU A 123 -7.39 0.41 6.51
N GLY A 124 -8.36 0.53 5.62
CA GLY A 124 -8.35 1.55 4.59
C GLY A 124 -8.91 2.86 5.12
N VAL A 125 -8.47 3.99 4.60
CA VAL A 125 -9.03 5.31 4.89
C VAL A 125 -9.38 5.98 3.57
N ALA A 126 -10.67 6.29 3.38
CA ALA A 126 -11.18 7.04 2.24
C ALA A 126 -11.70 8.40 2.69
N ASN A 127 -11.68 9.39 1.77
CA ASN A 127 -12.14 10.74 2.08
C ASN A 127 -13.29 11.13 1.13
N PRO A 128 -14.53 10.65 1.41
CA PRO A 128 -15.67 10.85 0.54
C PRO A 128 -16.10 12.32 0.47
N LYS A 129 -16.54 12.75 -0.70
CA LYS A 129 -17.26 14.02 -0.88
C LYS A 129 -18.58 14.00 -0.13
N THR A 130 -18.90 15.13 0.50
CA THR A 130 -20.19 15.37 1.16
C THR A 130 -20.73 16.73 0.73
N GLU A 131 -22.00 17.04 1.06
CA GLU A 131 -22.56 18.37 0.80
C GLU A 131 -21.77 19.47 1.53
N GLU A 132 -21.27 19.18 2.74
CA GLU A 132 -20.49 20.10 3.55
C GLU A 132 -19.03 20.19 3.07
N TYR A 133 -18.48 19.07 2.57
CA TYR A 133 -17.08 18.97 2.12
C TYR A 133 -17.00 18.49 0.65
N PRO A 134 -17.45 19.30 -0.32
CA PRO A 134 -17.51 18.88 -1.73
C PRO A 134 -16.14 18.77 -2.42
N ASN A 135 -15.07 19.23 -1.76
CA ASN A 135 -13.70 19.19 -2.27
C ASN A 135 -12.87 18.05 -1.66
N ASN A 136 -13.50 17.13 -0.92
CA ASN A 136 -12.84 15.93 -0.44
C ASN A 136 -12.27 15.11 -1.60
N ALA A 137 -11.29 14.26 -1.30
CA ALA A 137 -10.42 13.69 -2.32
C ALA A 137 -11.08 12.62 -3.20
N ASP A 138 -12.14 11.97 -2.74
CA ASP A 138 -12.78 10.84 -3.42
C ASP A 138 -14.22 11.16 -3.86
N GLU A 139 -14.91 10.18 -4.41
CA GLU A 139 -16.32 10.24 -4.76
C GLU A 139 -17.23 10.19 -3.51
N SER A 140 -18.54 10.09 -3.67
CA SER A 140 -19.46 9.96 -2.53
C SER A 140 -19.21 8.66 -1.75
N GLN A 141 -19.67 8.61 -0.51
CA GLN A 141 -19.55 7.39 0.31
C GLN A 141 -20.23 6.20 -0.37
N GLU A 142 -21.40 6.39 -0.97
CA GLU A 142 -22.15 5.36 -1.67
C GLU A 142 -21.37 4.80 -2.87
N GLU A 143 -20.64 5.65 -3.59
CA GLU A 143 -19.81 5.22 -4.73
C GLU A 143 -18.56 4.47 -4.25
N ILE A 144 -17.97 4.86 -3.12
CA ILE A 144 -16.86 4.13 -2.50
C ILE A 144 -17.32 2.74 -2.04
N GLU A 145 -18.46 2.67 -1.34
CA GLU A 145 -19.05 1.41 -0.87
C GLU A 145 -19.39 0.47 -2.04
N ALA A 146 -20.01 1.00 -3.10
CA ALA A 146 -20.29 0.24 -4.31
C ALA A 146 -19.00 -0.30 -4.97
N PHE A 147 -17.94 0.51 -5.04
CA PHE A 147 -16.66 0.08 -5.56
C PHE A 147 -16.05 -1.07 -4.74
N LEU A 148 -16.11 -1.00 -3.40
CA LEU A 148 -15.61 -2.06 -2.52
C LEU A 148 -16.40 -3.36 -2.73
N GLU A 149 -17.73 -3.28 -2.79
CA GLU A 149 -18.63 -4.43 -3.01
C GLU A 149 -18.40 -5.07 -4.38
N GLU A 150 -18.33 -4.28 -5.45
CA GLU A 150 -18.11 -4.76 -6.82
C GLU A 150 -16.79 -5.51 -7.00
N ASN A 151 -15.76 -5.13 -6.24
CA ASN A 151 -14.44 -5.75 -6.30
C ASN A 151 -14.22 -6.83 -5.22
N GLY A 152 -15.20 -7.04 -4.33
CA GLY A 152 -15.12 -8.05 -3.27
C GLY A 152 -14.13 -7.71 -2.15
N TYR A 153 -13.86 -6.41 -1.91
CA TYR A 153 -13.01 -5.97 -0.81
C TYR A 153 -13.83 -5.88 0.47
N THR A 154 -13.46 -6.68 1.46
CA THR A 154 -14.19 -6.82 2.73
C THR A 154 -13.43 -6.26 3.94
N TYR A 155 -12.16 -5.88 3.77
CA TYR A 155 -11.43 -5.23 4.85
C TYR A 155 -12.07 -3.87 5.20
N PRO A 156 -12.07 -3.47 6.48
CA PRO A 156 -12.69 -2.22 6.89
C PRO A 156 -12.04 -1.01 6.21
N VAL A 157 -12.88 -0.15 5.64
CA VAL A 157 -12.51 1.14 5.08
C VAL A 157 -13.27 2.22 5.82
N VAL A 158 -12.56 3.01 6.62
CA VAL A 158 -13.15 4.09 7.40
C VAL A 158 -13.30 5.36 6.57
N MET A 159 -14.41 6.09 6.77
CA MET A 159 -14.80 7.26 5.99
C MET A 159 -14.44 8.55 6.72
N ASP A 160 -13.35 9.20 6.31
CA ASP A 160 -12.97 10.52 6.82
C ASP A 160 -13.74 11.61 6.06
N THR A 161 -14.99 11.79 6.41
CA THR A 161 -15.89 12.75 5.75
C THR A 161 -15.47 14.20 5.90
N THR A 162 -14.67 14.52 6.91
CA THR A 162 -14.18 15.88 7.19
C THR A 162 -12.81 16.17 6.60
N GLY A 163 -12.04 15.15 6.23
CA GLY A 163 -10.65 15.26 5.82
C GLY A 163 -9.67 15.54 6.97
N ALA A 164 -10.13 15.42 8.22
CA ALA A 164 -9.31 15.73 9.39
C ALA A 164 -8.13 14.75 9.55
N SER A 165 -8.36 13.46 9.34
CA SER A 165 -7.30 12.45 9.39
C SER A 165 -6.32 12.63 8.23
N PHE A 166 -6.80 12.91 7.01
CA PHE A 166 -5.95 13.21 5.86
C PHE A 166 -5.01 14.38 6.14
N ALA A 167 -5.54 15.45 6.76
CA ALA A 167 -4.73 16.61 7.15
C ALA A 167 -3.75 16.28 8.26
N ALA A 168 -4.17 15.54 9.31
CA ALA A 168 -3.34 15.19 10.45
C ALA A 168 -2.15 14.29 10.06
N TYR A 169 -2.37 13.36 9.11
CA TYR A 169 -1.34 12.47 8.57
C TYR A 169 -0.54 13.11 7.41
N GLY A 170 -0.88 14.33 7.00
CA GLY A 170 -0.18 15.04 5.92
C GLY A 170 -0.30 14.35 4.56
N ILE A 171 -1.44 13.72 4.27
CA ILE A 171 -1.65 12.98 3.03
C ILE A 171 -1.65 13.93 1.84
N SER A 172 -0.69 13.76 0.94
CA SER A 172 -0.50 14.57 -0.26
C SER A 172 -0.50 13.77 -1.56
N SER A 173 -0.48 12.45 -1.47
CA SER A 173 -0.48 11.53 -2.62
C SER A 173 -1.08 10.18 -2.23
N PHE A 174 -1.50 9.42 -3.25
CA PHE A 174 -2.06 8.08 -3.09
C PHE A 174 -1.30 7.04 -3.93
N PRO A 175 -1.16 5.81 -3.42
CA PRO A 175 -1.46 5.40 -2.05
C PRO A 175 -0.44 5.94 -1.04
N THR A 176 -0.83 6.08 0.22
CA THR A 176 0.09 6.30 1.34
C THR A 176 -0.26 5.33 2.45
N THR A 177 0.73 4.58 2.92
CA THR A 177 0.56 3.54 3.95
C THR A 177 1.46 3.81 5.15
N PHE A 178 0.90 3.66 6.34
CA PHE A 178 1.59 3.66 7.62
C PHE A 178 1.47 2.29 8.29
N MET A 179 2.50 1.95 9.07
CA MET A 179 2.50 0.73 9.85
C MET A 179 3.12 0.98 11.22
#